data_78ad043ed4acc54c566842924d85ff88
#
_entry.id   78ad043ed4acc54c566842924d85ff88
#
_cell.length_a   1.000
_cell.length_b   1.000
_cell.length_c   1.000
_cell.angle_alpha   90.00
_cell.angle_beta   90.00
_cell.angle_gamma   90.00
#
_symmetry.space_group_name_H-M   'P 1'
#
loop_
_entity.id
_entity.type
_entity.pdbx_description
1 polymer ?
#
loop_
_entity_poly.entity_id
_entity_poly.type
_entity_poly.pdbx_seq_one_letter_code
_entity_poly.pdbx_strand_id
1 'polypeptide(L)'
;HDEVVEAIKKLREQGMVDLIIDLQQNGGGYLQAAADIASEFLQKDDLIVYTRGRSVPNQEFRSSGSGLFTQGKVAVLVDEYSASAAEILSGAIQDQDRGIVVGRRTFGKGLVQRPIELADGSMIRLTVAKYYTPCGRCIQKPYEKGDRSAYAKDVINRYNNGELTNADSIHFPDSLRYQTLRNKRTVYGGGGIMPDYFVPLDTTKYTRC
;
A
#
# COMPACT_ATOMS: atom_id res chain seq x y z
N HIS A 1 13.65 8.54 -0.41
CA HIS A 1 14.47 7.35 -0.72
C HIS A 1 15.80 7.41 -0.01
N ASP A 2 16.59 8.48 -0.14
CA ASP A 2 17.97 8.58 0.39
C ASP A 2 18.06 8.33 1.90
N GLU A 3 17.13 8.88 2.68
CA GLU A 3 17.04 8.63 4.13
C GLU A 3 16.86 7.15 4.46
N VAL A 4 16.06 6.42 3.65
CA VAL A 4 15.86 4.97 3.82
C VAL A 4 17.13 4.21 3.49
N VAL A 5 17.83 4.59 2.43
CA VAL A 5 19.12 4.01 2.03
C VAL A 5 20.16 4.21 3.14
N GLU A 6 20.27 5.40 3.69
CA GLU A 6 21.20 5.70 4.80
C GLU A 6 20.85 4.89 6.06
N ALA A 7 19.54 4.78 6.39
CA ALA A 7 19.08 3.99 7.52
C ALA A 7 19.43 2.51 7.35
N ILE A 8 19.20 1.93 6.16
CA ILE A 8 19.53 0.52 5.85
C ILE A 8 21.06 0.31 6.00
N LYS A 9 21.91 1.21 5.47
CA LYS A 9 23.36 1.11 5.60
C LYS A 9 23.79 1.09 7.06
N LYS A 10 23.30 2.06 7.83
CA LYS A 10 23.62 2.18 9.27
C LYS A 10 23.18 0.95 10.06
N LEU A 11 21.98 0.41 9.79
CA LEU A 11 21.48 -0.78 10.48
C LEU A 11 22.30 -2.03 10.10
N ARG A 12 22.73 -2.15 8.83
CA ARG A 12 23.62 -3.25 8.41
C ARG A 12 24.97 -3.21 9.10
N GLU A 13 25.56 -2.04 9.28
CA GLU A 13 26.80 -1.85 10.05
C GLU A 13 26.63 -2.27 11.51
N GLN A 14 25.42 -2.18 12.07
CA GLN A 14 25.06 -2.62 13.41
C GLN A 14 24.69 -4.11 13.48
N GLY A 15 24.79 -4.85 12.36
CA GLY A 15 24.51 -6.29 12.31
C GLY A 15 23.06 -6.66 12.03
N MET A 16 22.27 -5.76 11.42
CA MET A 16 20.88 -6.07 11.01
C MET A 16 20.83 -7.31 10.10
N VAL A 17 20.00 -8.27 10.46
CA VAL A 17 19.71 -9.49 9.70
C VAL A 17 18.32 -9.41 9.05
N ASP A 18 17.32 -8.98 9.81
CA ASP A 18 15.93 -8.85 9.39
C ASP A 18 15.45 -7.41 9.60
N LEU A 19 14.42 -6.97 8.85
CA LEU A 19 13.97 -5.59 8.86
C LEU A 19 12.45 -5.51 9.07
N ILE A 20 12.05 -4.58 9.93
CA ILE A 20 10.66 -4.13 10.06
C ILE A 20 10.56 -2.72 9.47
N ILE A 21 9.60 -2.52 8.57
CA ILE A 21 9.25 -1.24 8.00
C ILE A 21 7.90 -0.82 8.59
N ASP A 22 7.88 0.28 9.34
CA ASP A 22 6.64 0.80 9.93
C ASP A 22 6.03 1.87 9.01
N LEU A 23 4.86 1.55 8.44
CA LEU A 23 4.05 2.43 7.61
C LEU A 23 2.71 2.78 8.29
N GLN A 24 2.55 2.52 9.57
CA GLN A 24 1.35 2.93 10.31
C GLN A 24 1.20 4.45 10.24
N GLN A 25 -0.01 4.93 10.02
CA GLN A 25 -0.37 6.34 9.86
C GLN A 25 0.37 7.07 8.70
N ASN A 26 1.04 6.34 7.83
CA ASN A 26 1.72 6.90 6.66
C ASN A 26 0.74 7.14 5.52
N GLY A 27 0.34 8.38 5.30
CA GLY A 27 -0.59 8.80 4.23
C GLY A 27 -0.02 8.70 2.81
N GLY A 28 1.21 8.23 2.65
CA GLY A 28 1.89 8.08 1.37
C GLY A 28 2.73 9.31 0.98
N GLY A 29 3.02 9.42 -0.31
CA GLY A 29 3.87 10.45 -0.89
C GLY A 29 3.96 10.30 -2.40
N TYR A 30 5.13 10.53 -2.95
CA TYR A 30 5.39 10.41 -4.38
C TYR A 30 5.50 8.95 -4.81
N LEU A 31 4.85 8.60 -5.93
CA LEU A 31 4.93 7.27 -6.54
C LEU A 31 6.38 6.83 -6.79
N GLN A 32 7.20 7.72 -7.39
CA GLN A 32 8.58 7.39 -7.70
C GLN A 32 9.37 7.03 -6.45
N ALA A 33 9.21 7.79 -5.37
CA ALA A 33 9.87 7.49 -4.10
C ALA A 33 9.48 6.11 -3.54
N ALA A 34 8.19 5.75 -3.65
CA ALA A 34 7.75 4.41 -3.23
C ALA A 34 8.34 3.29 -4.12
N ALA A 35 8.44 3.53 -5.43
CA ALA A 35 9.06 2.59 -6.36
C ALA A 35 10.57 2.43 -6.09
N ASP A 36 11.28 3.53 -5.83
CA ASP A 36 12.70 3.51 -5.50
C ASP A 36 12.95 2.80 -4.17
N ILE A 37 12.13 3.07 -3.15
CA ILE A 37 12.22 2.35 -1.86
C ILE A 37 11.91 0.87 -2.03
N ALA A 38 10.88 0.50 -2.81
CA ALA A 38 10.56 -0.91 -3.09
C ALA A 38 11.72 -1.63 -3.79
N SER A 39 12.45 -0.93 -4.66
CA SER A 39 13.61 -1.47 -5.38
C SER A 39 14.75 -1.87 -4.44
N GLU A 40 14.84 -1.30 -3.23
CA GLU A 40 15.84 -1.70 -2.23
C GLU A 40 15.63 -3.14 -1.73
N PHE A 41 14.42 -3.68 -1.89
CA PHE A 41 14.02 -4.98 -1.37
C PHE A 41 13.80 -6.04 -2.45
N LEU A 42 13.51 -5.64 -3.68
CA LEU A 42 13.03 -6.52 -4.77
C LEU A 42 14.16 -6.89 -5.74
N GLN A 43 13.95 -7.99 -6.45
CA GLN A 43 14.88 -8.44 -7.49
C GLN A 43 14.73 -7.58 -8.75
N LYS A 44 15.74 -7.63 -9.60
CA LYS A 44 15.71 -6.96 -10.91
C LYS A 44 14.45 -7.34 -11.69
N ASP A 45 13.83 -6.35 -12.31
CA ASP A 45 12.64 -6.47 -13.16
C ASP A 45 11.36 -6.92 -12.43
N ASP A 46 11.39 -7.13 -11.10
CA ASP A 46 10.17 -7.35 -10.32
C ASP A 46 9.23 -6.16 -10.51
N LEU A 47 7.97 -6.44 -10.87
CA LEU A 47 6.94 -5.41 -10.97
C LEU A 47 6.61 -4.88 -9.58
N ILE A 48 6.59 -3.57 -9.42
CA ILE A 48 6.27 -2.89 -8.16
C ILE A 48 4.81 -2.44 -8.16
N VAL A 49 4.41 -1.74 -9.20
CA VAL A 49 3.07 -1.20 -9.39
C VAL A 49 2.85 -0.90 -10.87
N TYR A 50 1.62 -0.97 -11.32
CA TYR A 50 1.26 -0.43 -12.63
C TYR A 50 0.01 0.44 -12.55
N THR A 51 -0.14 1.30 -13.55
CA THR A 51 -1.29 2.21 -13.65
C THR A 51 -2.13 1.88 -14.86
N ARG A 52 -3.45 2.01 -14.73
CA ARG A 52 -4.41 1.93 -15.84
C ARG A 52 -5.34 3.12 -15.80
N GLY A 53 -5.44 3.81 -16.92
CA GLY A 53 -6.34 4.94 -17.11
C GLY A 53 -7.11 4.84 -18.42
N ARG A 54 -8.21 5.61 -18.53
CA ARG A 54 -9.05 5.61 -19.73
C ARG A 54 -8.36 6.29 -20.90
N SER A 55 -7.64 7.38 -20.63
CA SER A 55 -7.10 8.31 -21.65
C SER A 55 -5.61 8.56 -21.50
N VAL A 56 -4.93 7.74 -20.68
CA VAL A 56 -3.48 7.80 -20.48
C VAL A 56 -2.89 6.40 -20.71
N PRO A 57 -1.66 6.32 -21.26
CA PRO A 57 -0.97 5.04 -21.41
C PRO A 57 -0.82 4.32 -20.06
N ASN A 58 -0.88 3.00 -20.10
CA ASN A 58 -0.51 2.20 -18.94
C ASN A 58 0.98 2.37 -18.66
N GLN A 59 1.35 2.46 -17.40
CA GLN A 59 2.75 2.57 -16.97
C GLN A 59 3.04 1.47 -15.97
N GLU A 60 4.19 0.85 -16.10
CA GLU A 60 4.73 -0.13 -15.16
C GLU A 60 5.96 0.44 -14.48
N PHE A 61 6.07 0.20 -13.18
CA PHE A 61 7.24 0.55 -12.39
C PHE A 61 7.86 -0.75 -11.89
N ARG A 62 9.12 -0.95 -12.26
CA ARG A 62 9.85 -2.18 -11.99
C ARG A 62 11.10 -1.89 -11.17
N SER A 63 11.51 -2.86 -10.38
CA SER A 63 12.73 -2.79 -9.58
C SER A 63 13.98 -2.75 -10.47
N SER A 64 14.94 -1.91 -10.10
CA SER A 64 16.26 -1.86 -10.71
C SER A 64 17.11 -3.10 -10.40
N GLY A 65 16.81 -3.77 -9.28
CA GLY A 65 17.58 -4.92 -8.79
C GLY A 65 18.92 -4.57 -8.14
N SER A 66 19.20 -3.28 -7.94
CA SER A 66 20.43 -2.80 -7.30
C SER A 66 20.26 -2.53 -5.80
N GLY A 67 19.17 -3.05 -5.20
CA GLY A 67 18.78 -2.78 -3.83
C GLY A 67 19.73 -3.30 -2.76
N LEU A 68 19.80 -2.60 -1.65
CA LEU A 68 20.70 -2.89 -0.54
C LEU A 68 20.23 -4.03 0.36
N PHE A 69 18.92 -4.35 0.35
CA PHE A 69 18.34 -5.32 1.27
C PHE A 69 17.46 -6.35 0.53
N THR A 70 18.04 -7.06 -0.43
CA THR A 70 17.37 -8.11 -1.20
C THR A 70 17.35 -9.47 -0.49
N GLN A 71 18.08 -9.63 0.60
CA GLN A 71 18.15 -10.80 1.46
C GLN A 71 17.67 -10.45 2.89
N GLY A 72 17.45 -11.46 3.73
CA GLY A 72 16.89 -11.27 5.07
C GLY A 72 15.34 -11.20 5.05
N LYS A 73 14.69 -11.29 6.20
CA LYS A 73 13.23 -11.21 6.30
C LYS A 73 12.78 -9.75 6.33
N VAL A 74 11.62 -9.50 5.73
CA VAL A 74 10.98 -8.18 5.76
C VAL A 74 9.56 -8.33 6.31
N ALA A 75 9.21 -7.50 7.29
CA ALA A 75 7.85 -7.30 7.74
C ALA A 75 7.46 -5.83 7.56
N VAL A 76 6.26 -5.58 7.05
CA VAL A 76 5.71 -4.23 6.87
C VAL A 76 4.53 -4.06 7.79
N LEU A 77 4.61 -3.08 8.71
CA LEU A 77 3.50 -2.74 9.59
C LEU A 77 2.59 -1.72 8.91
N VAL A 78 1.30 -1.97 8.91
CA VAL A 78 0.28 -1.10 8.28
C VAL A 78 -0.94 -0.95 9.17
N ASP A 79 -1.68 0.14 8.96
CA ASP A 79 -2.97 0.37 9.58
C ASP A 79 -3.98 0.99 8.59
N GLU A 80 -5.18 1.30 9.07
CA GLU A 80 -6.26 1.90 8.28
C GLU A 80 -5.97 3.30 7.74
N TYR A 81 -4.88 3.92 8.17
CA TYR A 81 -4.40 5.23 7.70
C TYR A 81 -3.21 5.12 6.74
N SER A 82 -2.59 3.94 6.64
CA SER A 82 -1.57 3.68 5.61
C SER A 82 -2.19 3.82 4.22
N ALA A 83 -1.72 4.76 3.41
CA ALA A 83 -2.40 5.14 2.17
C ALA A 83 -1.44 5.41 1.00
N SER A 84 -1.94 5.30 -0.24
CA SER A 84 -1.26 5.75 -1.46
C SER A 84 0.12 5.09 -1.66
N ALA A 85 1.21 5.85 -1.61
CA ALA A 85 2.58 5.34 -1.77
C ALA A 85 2.94 4.25 -0.73
N ALA A 86 2.42 4.33 0.50
CA ALA A 86 2.58 3.29 1.51
C ALA A 86 1.91 1.97 1.08
N GLU A 87 0.76 2.06 0.39
CA GLU A 87 0.04 0.90 -0.15
C GLU A 87 0.75 0.30 -1.38
N ILE A 88 1.44 1.12 -2.17
CA ILE A 88 2.28 0.66 -3.27
C ILE A 88 3.44 -0.18 -2.72
N LEU A 89 4.15 0.32 -1.73
CA LEU A 89 5.28 -0.37 -1.11
C LEU A 89 4.86 -1.67 -0.44
N SER A 90 3.84 -1.62 0.44
CA SER A 90 3.36 -2.82 1.14
C SER A 90 2.77 -3.85 0.18
N GLY A 91 2.01 -3.42 -0.83
CA GLY A 91 1.45 -4.28 -1.87
C GLY A 91 2.50 -4.96 -2.74
N ALA A 92 3.57 -4.24 -3.11
CA ALA A 92 4.67 -4.81 -3.87
C ALA A 92 5.43 -5.89 -3.08
N ILE A 93 5.76 -5.61 -1.80
CA ILE A 93 6.43 -6.57 -0.92
C ILE A 93 5.58 -7.82 -0.71
N GLN A 94 4.27 -7.66 -0.51
CA GLN A 94 3.33 -8.76 -0.33
C GLN A 94 3.20 -9.61 -1.59
N ASP A 95 2.92 -8.99 -2.74
CA ASP A 95 2.64 -9.69 -3.99
C ASP A 95 3.86 -10.40 -4.58
N GLN A 96 5.06 -9.85 -4.36
CA GLN A 96 6.31 -10.48 -4.76
C GLN A 96 6.79 -11.56 -3.78
N ASP A 97 6.04 -11.82 -2.70
CA ASP A 97 6.44 -12.73 -1.63
C ASP A 97 7.80 -12.36 -1.01
N ARG A 98 8.16 -11.07 -1.06
CA ARG A 98 9.41 -10.58 -0.50
C ARG A 98 9.36 -10.49 1.02
N GLY A 99 8.18 -10.30 1.58
CA GLY A 99 7.94 -10.17 3.00
C GLY A 99 6.48 -10.41 3.35
N ILE A 100 6.15 -10.11 4.60
CA ILE A 100 4.79 -10.20 5.14
C ILE A 100 4.29 -8.80 5.50
N VAL A 101 2.98 -8.62 5.40
CA VAL A 101 2.28 -7.40 5.85
C VAL A 101 1.53 -7.73 7.13
N VAL A 102 1.70 -6.91 8.15
CA VAL A 102 1.15 -7.12 9.50
C VAL A 102 0.35 -5.89 9.92
N GLY A 103 -0.80 -6.07 10.51
CA GLY A 103 -1.63 -4.98 11.03
C GLY A 103 -3.08 -5.04 10.59
N ARG A 104 -3.62 -3.94 10.06
CA ARG A 104 -5.01 -3.82 9.59
C ARG A 104 -5.03 -3.42 8.12
N ARG A 105 -6.17 -3.68 7.44
CA ARG A 105 -6.34 -3.30 6.04
C ARG A 105 -6.11 -1.80 5.85
N THR A 106 -5.29 -1.45 4.86
CA THR A 106 -4.91 -0.07 4.56
C THR A 106 -6.09 0.76 4.03
N PHE A 107 -5.88 2.03 3.81
CA PHE A 107 -6.92 3.00 3.50
C PHE A 107 -7.63 2.75 2.16
N GLY A 108 -6.91 2.32 1.13
CA GLY A 108 -7.46 2.12 -0.21
C GLY A 108 -7.46 3.38 -1.08
N LYS A 109 -6.36 4.15 -1.10
CA LYS A 109 -6.17 5.32 -1.96
C LYS A 109 -5.28 4.98 -3.16
N GLY A 110 -5.89 4.53 -4.24
CA GLY A 110 -5.20 4.06 -5.43
C GLY A 110 -5.44 4.91 -6.68
N LEU A 111 -5.52 6.24 -6.57
CA LEU A 111 -5.77 7.16 -7.68
C LEU A 111 -4.51 7.92 -8.09
N VAL A 112 -4.23 7.92 -9.40
CA VAL A 112 -3.24 8.81 -10.01
C VAL A 112 -3.92 10.15 -10.29
N GLN A 113 -3.44 11.20 -9.67
CA GLN A 113 -3.94 12.55 -9.87
C GLN A 113 -2.86 13.42 -10.52
N ARG A 114 -3.24 14.17 -11.56
CA ARG A 114 -2.38 15.19 -12.19
C ARG A 114 -2.88 16.58 -11.87
N PRO A 115 -2.02 17.47 -11.40
CA PRO A 115 -2.35 18.88 -11.32
C PRO A 115 -2.36 19.48 -12.74
N ILE A 116 -3.35 20.32 -13.02
CA ILE A 116 -3.48 21.10 -14.25
C ILE A 116 -3.63 22.55 -13.83
N GLU A 117 -2.67 23.37 -14.18
CA GLU A 117 -2.75 24.82 -13.98
C GLU A 117 -3.73 25.45 -14.99
N LEU A 118 -4.53 26.38 -14.51
CA LEU A 118 -5.45 27.18 -15.31
C LEU A 118 -4.86 28.57 -15.58
N ALA A 119 -5.41 29.27 -16.56
CA ALA A 119 -4.91 30.57 -17.01
C ALA A 119 -4.93 31.69 -15.95
N ASP A 120 -5.76 31.52 -14.91
CA ASP A 120 -5.87 32.42 -13.77
C ASP A 120 -4.93 32.07 -12.60
N GLY A 121 -4.05 31.06 -12.77
CA GLY A 121 -3.14 30.58 -11.74
C GLY A 121 -3.77 29.60 -10.75
N SER A 122 -5.06 29.29 -10.88
CA SER A 122 -5.69 28.23 -10.09
C SER A 122 -5.30 26.84 -10.61
N MET A 123 -5.53 25.81 -9.81
CA MET A 123 -5.11 24.43 -10.12
C MET A 123 -6.25 23.44 -9.96
N ILE A 124 -6.44 22.60 -10.96
CA ILE A 124 -7.35 21.45 -10.90
C ILE A 124 -6.53 20.17 -10.68
N ARG A 125 -6.94 19.33 -9.73
CA ARG A 125 -6.42 17.95 -9.59
C ARG A 125 -7.36 16.98 -10.29
N LEU A 126 -6.93 16.46 -11.43
CA LEU A 126 -7.70 15.51 -12.23
C LEU A 126 -7.23 14.07 -11.98
N THR A 127 -8.15 13.16 -11.62
CA THR A 127 -7.86 11.73 -11.61
C THR A 127 -7.78 11.20 -13.02
N VAL A 128 -6.64 10.58 -13.38
CA VAL A 128 -6.34 10.11 -14.75
C VAL A 128 -6.18 8.60 -14.83
N ALA A 129 -5.83 7.91 -13.73
CA ALA A 129 -5.64 6.47 -13.69
C ALA A 129 -5.85 5.90 -12.27
N LYS A 130 -5.83 4.56 -12.17
CA LYS A 130 -5.80 3.81 -10.91
C LYS A 130 -4.50 3.05 -10.79
N TYR A 131 -4.06 2.82 -9.54
CA TYR A 131 -2.93 1.95 -9.19
C TYR A 131 -3.39 0.52 -9.02
N TYR A 132 -2.54 -0.40 -9.49
CA TYR A 132 -2.71 -1.84 -9.35
C TYR A 132 -1.42 -2.47 -8.83
N THR A 133 -1.55 -3.41 -7.90
CA THR A 133 -0.44 -4.18 -7.36
C THR A 133 0.09 -5.20 -8.39
N PRO A 134 1.26 -5.79 -8.20
CA PRO A 134 1.84 -6.75 -9.14
C PRO A 134 0.93 -7.91 -9.53
N CYS A 135 0.14 -8.45 -8.61
CA CYS A 135 -0.81 -9.54 -8.90
C CYS A 135 -2.15 -9.07 -9.50
N GLY A 136 -2.34 -7.76 -9.72
CA GLY A 136 -3.51 -7.21 -10.41
C GLY A 136 -4.61 -6.64 -9.50
N ARG A 137 -4.40 -6.57 -8.20
CA ARG A 137 -5.37 -5.97 -7.27
C ARG A 137 -5.44 -4.46 -7.47
N CYS A 138 -6.65 -3.91 -7.59
CA CYS A 138 -6.84 -2.47 -7.56
C CYS A 138 -6.71 -1.97 -6.12
N ILE A 139 -5.78 -1.04 -5.88
CA ILE A 139 -5.58 -0.43 -4.55
C ILE A 139 -6.77 0.47 -4.18
N GLN A 140 -7.39 1.13 -5.18
CA GLN A 140 -8.48 2.05 -4.93
C GLN A 140 -9.72 1.34 -4.37
N LYS A 141 -10.18 1.76 -3.20
CA LYS A 141 -11.45 1.33 -2.63
C LYS A 141 -12.63 1.80 -3.48
N PRO A 142 -13.79 1.13 -3.42
CA PRO A 142 -14.99 1.55 -4.12
C PRO A 142 -15.33 3.01 -3.86
N TYR A 143 -15.76 3.72 -4.90
CA TYR A 143 -16.17 5.11 -4.82
C TYR A 143 -17.41 5.31 -5.71
N GLU A 144 -18.49 5.75 -5.12
CA GLU A 144 -19.67 6.16 -5.85
C GLU A 144 -19.63 7.64 -6.19
N LYS A 145 -19.91 7.96 -7.45
CA LYS A 145 -19.87 9.34 -7.94
C LYS A 145 -20.90 10.18 -7.18
N GLY A 146 -20.42 11.25 -6.55
CA GLY A 146 -21.26 12.17 -5.77
C GLY A 146 -21.32 11.87 -4.27
N ASP A 147 -20.96 10.66 -3.82
CA ASP A 147 -20.98 10.31 -2.39
C ASP A 147 -19.60 10.48 -1.72
N ARG A 148 -19.22 11.74 -1.52
CA ARG A 148 -18.01 12.09 -0.76
C ARG A 148 -18.13 11.73 0.72
N SER A 149 -19.35 11.72 1.26
CA SER A 149 -19.59 11.45 2.67
C SER A 149 -19.30 9.98 2.99
N ALA A 150 -19.80 9.03 2.20
CA ALA A 150 -19.50 7.61 2.38
C ALA A 150 -18.00 7.33 2.28
N TYR A 151 -17.32 7.95 1.31
CA TYR A 151 -15.87 7.80 1.17
C TYR A 151 -15.08 8.30 2.40
N ALA A 152 -15.48 9.43 2.96
CA ALA A 152 -14.84 9.99 4.16
C ALA A 152 -15.14 9.16 5.43
N LYS A 153 -16.33 8.55 5.51
CA LYS A 153 -16.76 7.75 6.66
C LYS A 153 -16.32 6.28 6.60
N ASP A 154 -15.62 5.86 5.54
CA ASP A 154 -15.25 4.46 5.34
C ASP A 154 -14.54 3.85 6.56
N VAL A 155 -13.53 4.51 7.12
CA VAL A 155 -12.81 4.02 8.32
C VAL A 155 -13.74 3.89 9.53
N ILE A 156 -14.65 4.83 9.71
CA ILE A 156 -15.65 4.79 10.79
C ILE A 156 -16.60 3.60 10.57
N ASN A 157 -17.05 3.38 9.33
CA ASN A 157 -17.92 2.25 9.00
C ASN A 157 -17.19 0.92 9.21
N ARG A 158 -15.91 0.82 8.86
CA ARG A 158 -15.07 -0.35 9.10
C ARG A 158 -14.92 -0.64 10.59
N TYR A 159 -14.75 0.39 11.42
CA TYR A 159 -14.75 0.25 12.88
C TYR A 159 -16.10 -0.25 13.40
N ASN A 160 -17.19 0.39 12.99
CA ASN A 160 -18.54 0.02 13.43
C ASN A 160 -18.95 -1.41 13.03
N ASN A 161 -18.44 -1.88 11.89
CA ASN A 161 -18.67 -3.25 11.38
C ASN A 161 -17.72 -4.28 12.02
N GLY A 162 -16.84 -3.86 12.94
CA GLY A 162 -15.91 -4.76 13.61
C GLY A 162 -14.64 -5.09 12.82
N GLU A 163 -14.48 -4.58 11.61
CA GLU A 163 -13.32 -4.90 10.73
C GLU A 163 -11.98 -4.54 11.37
N LEU A 164 -11.92 -3.50 12.20
CA LEU A 164 -10.67 -3.06 12.83
C LEU A 164 -10.36 -3.82 14.13
N THR A 165 -11.32 -4.52 14.70
CA THR A 165 -11.21 -5.14 16.02
C THR A 165 -11.32 -6.66 16.02
N ASN A 166 -11.88 -7.26 14.96
CA ASN A 166 -12.10 -8.70 14.88
C ASN A 166 -11.83 -9.21 13.45
N ALA A 167 -10.92 -10.17 13.31
CA ALA A 167 -10.61 -10.81 12.03
C ALA A 167 -11.82 -11.52 11.41
N ASP A 168 -12.69 -12.10 12.23
CA ASP A 168 -13.89 -12.82 11.76
C ASP A 168 -14.94 -11.91 11.12
N SER A 169 -14.83 -10.59 11.32
CA SER A 169 -15.69 -9.59 10.67
C SER A 169 -15.24 -9.24 9.24
N ILE A 170 -14.13 -9.80 8.78
CA ILE A 170 -13.52 -9.46 7.49
C ILE A 170 -13.91 -10.52 6.46
N HIS A 171 -14.79 -10.14 5.54
CA HIS A 171 -15.25 -11.02 4.47
C HIS A 171 -14.97 -10.42 3.09
N PHE A 172 -14.37 -11.22 2.22
CA PHE A 172 -14.15 -10.85 0.81
C PHE A 172 -14.85 -11.85 -0.11
N PRO A 173 -15.57 -11.39 -1.14
CA PRO A 173 -16.11 -12.27 -2.15
C PRO A 173 -14.98 -12.95 -2.95
N ASP A 174 -15.23 -14.16 -3.42
CA ASP A 174 -14.24 -14.92 -4.20
C ASP A 174 -13.76 -14.19 -5.46
N SER A 175 -14.59 -13.31 -6.03
CA SER A 175 -14.23 -12.47 -7.17
C SER A 175 -13.07 -11.48 -6.90
N LEU A 176 -12.78 -11.23 -5.62
CA LEU A 176 -11.67 -10.37 -5.18
C LEU A 176 -10.46 -11.15 -4.68
N ARG A 177 -10.45 -12.46 -4.89
CA ARG A 177 -9.37 -13.34 -4.49
C ARG A 177 -8.28 -13.36 -5.56
N TYR A 178 -7.05 -13.13 -5.16
CA TYR A 178 -5.85 -13.15 -5.97
C TYR A 178 -4.79 -14.04 -5.34
N GLN A 179 -3.70 -14.26 -6.06
CA GLN A 179 -2.56 -15.02 -5.55
C GLN A 179 -1.28 -14.20 -5.72
N THR A 180 -0.40 -14.28 -4.71
CA THR A 180 0.95 -13.74 -4.81
C THR A 180 1.74 -14.42 -5.94
N LEU A 181 2.78 -13.76 -6.43
CA LEU A 181 3.42 -14.17 -7.68
C LEU A 181 4.27 -15.43 -7.55
N ARG A 182 4.99 -15.60 -6.42
CA ARG A 182 5.94 -16.71 -6.23
C ARG A 182 5.32 -17.85 -5.42
N ASN A 183 4.85 -17.59 -4.21
CA ASN A 183 4.38 -18.61 -3.28
C ASN A 183 2.88 -18.94 -3.42
N LYS A 184 2.16 -18.22 -4.30
CA LYS A 184 0.72 -18.43 -4.54
C LYS A 184 -0.14 -18.31 -3.28
N ARG A 185 0.29 -17.48 -2.30
CA ARG A 185 -0.51 -17.17 -1.13
C ARG A 185 -1.78 -16.42 -1.54
N THR A 186 -2.87 -16.69 -0.87
CA THR A 186 -4.12 -15.95 -1.12
C THR A 186 -4.01 -14.53 -0.57
N VAL A 187 -4.33 -13.55 -1.41
CA VAL A 187 -4.46 -12.14 -1.07
C VAL A 187 -5.76 -11.59 -1.64
N TYR A 188 -6.26 -10.48 -1.09
CA TYR A 188 -7.57 -9.96 -1.45
C TYR A 188 -7.46 -8.55 -2.04
N GLY A 189 -8.30 -8.27 -3.05
CA GLY A 189 -8.54 -6.94 -3.60
C GLY A 189 -9.75 -6.26 -2.93
N GLY A 190 -10.32 -5.27 -3.61
CA GLY A 190 -11.50 -4.55 -3.11
C GLY A 190 -11.20 -3.24 -2.39
N GLY A 191 -9.95 -2.81 -2.43
CA GLY A 191 -9.48 -1.53 -1.87
C GLY A 191 -8.61 -1.71 -0.64
N GLY A 192 -7.46 -1.08 -0.71
CA GLY A 192 -6.39 -1.23 0.26
C GLY A 192 -5.60 -2.54 0.13
N ILE A 193 -4.64 -2.69 1.00
CA ILE A 193 -3.83 -3.90 1.16
C ILE A 193 -4.29 -4.61 2.43
N MET A 194 -4.83 -5.82 2.28
CA MET A 194 -5.17 -6.66 3.42
C MET A 194 -3.89 -7.31 3.98
N PRO A 195 -3.60 -7.20 5.27
CA PRO A 195 -2.40 -7.79 5.86
C PRO A 195 -2.45 -9.32 5.83
N ASP A 196 -1.27 -9.95 5.83
CA ASP A 196 -1.11 -11.40 5.99
C ASP A 196 -1.41 -11.83 7.44
N TYR A 197 -1.04 -10.97 8.41
CA TYR A 197 -1.33 -11.15 9.83
C TYR A 197 -2.13 -9.96 10.35
N PHE A 198 -3.36 -10.24 10.71
CA PHE A 198 -4.24 -9.22 11.28
C PHE A 198 -3.86 -8.96 12.75
N VAL A 199 -3.74 -7.69 13.10
CA VAL A 199 -3.56 -7.22 14.49
C VAL A 199 -4.72 -6.29 14.82
N PRO A 200 -5.60 -6.66 15.76
CA PRO A 200 -6.75 -5.84 16.10
C PRO A 200 -6.35 -4.49 16.68
N LEU A 201 -7.23 -3.50 16.48
CA LEU A 201 -7.10 -2.21 17.14
C LEU A 201 -7.23 -2.39 18.66
N ASP A 202 -6.22 -1.91 19.39
CA ASP A 202 -6.27 -1.91 20.86
C ASP A 202 -7.23 -0.80 21.34
N THR A 203 -8.42 -1.22 21.77
CA THR A 203 -9.44 -0.31 22.29
C THR A 203 -9.31 -0.06 23.81
N THR A 204 -8.36 -0.70 24.48
CA THR A 204 -8.18 -0.59 25.93
C THR A 204 -7.37 0.64 26.35
N LYS A 205 -6.64 1.24 25.41
CA LYS A 205 -5.73 2.38 25.62
C LYS A 205 -6.31 3.75 25.23
N TYR A 206 -7.64 3.86 25.09
CA TYR A 206 -8.24 5.18 24.92
C TYR A 206 -8.09 5.99 26.21
N THR A 207 -7.04 6.79 26.27
CA THR A 207 -6.99 7.90 27.21
C THR A 207 -8.11 8.86 26.84
N ARG A 208 -9.00 9.11 27.80
CA ARG A 208 -10.01 10.18 27.70
C ARG A 208 -9.27 11.49 27.37
N CYS A 209 -9.56 12.08 26.21
CA CYS A 209 -9.36 13.51 25.98
C CYS A 209 -10.52 14.26 26.60
#